data_3d530f3ebd4eb061a3c8bca8fb2e08b9
#
_entry.id   3d530f3ebd4eb061a3c8bca8fb2e08b9
#
_cell.length_a   1.000
_cell.length_b   1.000
_cell.length_c   1.000
_cell.angle_alpha   90.00
_cell.angle_beta   90.00
_cell.angle_gamma   90.00
#
_symmetry.space_group_name_H-M   'P 1'
#
loop_
_entity.id
_entity.type
_entity.pdbx_description
1 polymer ?
#
loop_
_entity_poly.entity_id
_entity_poly.type
_entity_poly.pdbx_seq_one_letter_code
_entity_poly.pdbx_strand_id
1 'polypeptide(L)'
;MISAKDFSSAPRGLLVVGGAVVCVLLGMLLAASDFDLSPLRTFQTVNLDDGGAVVYTTFNPLAVLGIAALAIAIIGALVALLIWVVPALTGAGIGKSSDRVTKANSRLDGELARVLALVRTHISSNESYAKSLANAQHRLAGLSEAEQVRVIVSLLIAENERMRVDSTDLVKNLEDSRKQIETLRVSLSEAQEHVLQDPLTGVGNRRAFDMAMQKAIGEASQEHLPLTLVICDIDHFKRVNDAFGHQVGDEIIKMFSRVIEAGIRDGDTVVRYGGEEFAIILPKADQEAAKHVAERIRRAFENKKLTIRETNQKVGQLTASFGVAQFRPGDDASALVQRADTKLYDAKSAGRNRVAVFGASG
;
A
#
# COMPACT_ATOMS: atom_id res chain seq x y z
N MET A 1 -14.50 -4.17 26.29
CA MET A 1 -15.98 -4.11 26.29
C MET A 1 -16.36 -2.91 25.45
N ILE A 2 -16.57 -3.12 24.13
CA ILE A 2 -16.96 -2.06 23.20
C ILE A 2 -18.45 -1.83 23.39
N SER A 3 -18.83 -0.59 23.69
CA SER A 3 -20.22 -0.21 23.98
C SER A 3 -21.09 -0.32 22.72
N ALA A 4 -22.29 -0.89 22.86
CA ALA A 4 -23.29 -1.06 21.79
C ALA A 4 -23.78 0.26 21.14
N LYS A 5 -23.30 1.42 21.60
CA LYS A 5 -23.66 2.74 21.03
C LYS A 5 -22.83 3.14 19.80
N ASP A 6 -21.68 2.52 19.56
CA ASP A 6 -20.82 2.89 18.42
C ASP A 6 -21.26 2.28 17.08
N PHE A 7 -22.25 1.37 17.11
CA PHE A 7 -22.78 0.71 15.90
C PHE A 7 -23.99 1.41 15.25
N SER A 8 -24.51 2.48 15.84
CA SER A 8 -25.75 3.10 15.35
C SER A 8 -25.59 4.06 14.16
N SER A 9 -24.36 4.40 13.77
CA SER A 9 -24.08 5.36 12.68
C SER A 9 -23.60 4.75 11.37
N ALA A 10 -23.39 3.44 11.30
CA ALA A 10 -23.00 2.76 10.07
C ALA A 10 -24.24 2.58 9.14
N PRO A 11 -24.14 2.87 7.83
CA PRO A 11 -25.24 2.64 6.91
C PRO A 11 -25.63 1.16 6.93
N ARG A 12 -26.92 0.87 7.11
CA ARG A 12 -27.48 -0.50 7.25
C ARG A 12 -27.01 -1.47 6.15
N GLY A 13 -26.71 -0.98 4.94
CA GLY A 13 -26.14 -1.76 3.86
C GLY A 13 -24.74 -2.33 4.16
N LEU A 14 -23.92 -1.62 4.92
CA LEU A 14 -22.55 -2.03 5.26
C LEU A 14 -22.53 -3.21 6.25
N LEU A 15 -23.48 -3.23 7.20
CA LEU A 15 -23.64 -4.32 8.18
C LEU A 15 -24.13 -5.61 7.53
N VAL A 16 -25.02 -5.52 6.55
CA VAL A 16 -25.56 -6.69 5.84
C VAL A 16 -24.48 -7.32 4.93
N VAL A 17 -23.72 -6.50 4.20
CA VAL A 17 -22.66 -7.01 3.30
C VAL A 17 -21.47 -7.54 4.11
N GLY A 18 -21.07 -6.86 5.17
CA GLY A 18 -20.01 -7.35 6.08
C GLY A 18 -20.38 -8.67 6.75
N GLY A 19 -21.62 -8.81 7.20
CA GLY A 19 -22.15 -10.06 7.77
C GLY A 19 -22.15 -11.21 6.76
N ALA A 20 -22.58 -10.96 5.52
CA ALA A 20 -22.61 -11.97 4.46
C ALA A 20 -21.20 -12.44 4.08
N VAL A 21 -20.22 -11.52 3.99
CA VAL A 21 -18.81 -11.86 3.70
C VAL A 21 -18.19 -12.69 4.82
N VAL A 22 -18.43 -12.33 6.08
CA VAL A 22 -17.95 -13.10 7.24
C VAL A 22 -18.57 -14.50 7.26
N CYS A 23 -19.85 -14.65 6.97
CA CYS A 23 -20.51 -15.96 6.87
C CYS A 23 -19.95 -16.83 5.74
N VAL A 24 -19.65 -16.23 4.57
CA VAL A 24 -19.04 -16.95 3.44
C VAL A 24 -17.61 -17.39 3.78
N LEU A 25 -16.81 -16.51 4.41
CA LEU A 25 -15.45 -16.85 4.84
C LEU A 25 -15.43 -17.91 5.92
N LEU A 26 -16.34 -17.85 6.91
CA LEU A 26 -16.48 -18.88 7.93
C LEU A 26 -16.93 -20.21 7.34
N GLY A 27 -17.86 -20.18 6.40
CA GLY A 27 -18.32 -21.37 5.67
C GLY A 27 -17.21 -22.00 4.84
N MET A 28 -16.36 -21.19 4.18
CA MET A 28 -15.18 -21.68 3.45
C MET A 28 -14.09 -22.24 4.35
N LEU A 29 -13.86 -21.62 5.52
CA LEU A 29 -12.89 -22.09 6.53
C LEU A 29 -13.34 -23.43 7.15
N LEU A 30 -14.61 -23.57 7.45
CA LEU A 30 -15.20 -24.80 7.94
C LEU A 30 -15.17 -25.92 6.87
N ALA A 31 -15.45 -25.61 5.62
CA ALA A 31 -15.34 -26.54 4.51
C ALA A 31 -13.89 -26.97 4.23
N ALA A 32 -12.90 -26.12 4.49
CA ALA A 32 -11.48 -26.42 4.34
C ALA A 32 -10.92 -27.30 5.48
N SER A 33 -11.52 -27.27 6.68
CA SER A 33 -11.09 -28.08 7.81
C SER A 33 -11.46 -29.57 7.69
N ASP A 34 -12.50 -29.89 6.90
CA ASP A 34 -12.97 -31.25 6.64
C ASP A 34 -12.61 -31.76 5.24
N PHE A 35 -11.61 -31.17 4.58
CA PHE A 35 -11.26 -31.49 3.18
C PHE A 35 -10.51 -32.84 3.14
N ASP A 36 -11.27 -33.89 2.85
CA ASP A 36 -10.72 -35.21 2.56
C ASP A 36 -10.02 -35.22 1.19
N LEU A 37 -8.70 -35.37 1.18
CA LEU A 37 -7.86 -35.46 -0.02
C LEU A 37 -8.01 -36.83 -0.75
N SER A 38 -8.79 -37.77 -0.21
CA SER A 38 -9.03 -39.08 -0.83
C SER A 38 -9.65 -39.01 -2.23
N PRO A 39 -10.52 -38.03 -2.59
CA PRO A 39 -11.05 -37.90 -3.94
C PRO A 39 -10.02 -37.51 -5.02
N LEU A 40 -8.85 -37.03 -4.59
CA LEU A 40 -7.74 -36.64 -5.53
C LEU A 40 -6.97 -37.82 -6.10
N ARG A 41 -7.12 -39.00 -5.47
CA ARG A 41 -6.41 -40.21 -5.88
C ARG A 41 -7.38 -41.21 -6.45
N THR A 42 -7.25 -41.50 -7.72
CA THR A 42 -7.86 -42.71 -8.37
C THR A 42 -6.87 -43.83 -8.34
N PHE A 43 -7.29 -44.99 -7.83
CA PHE A 43 -6.50 -46.21 -7.86
C PHE A 43 -6.92 -47.00 -9.11
N GLN A 44 -6.00 -47.26 -9.99
CA GLN A 44 -6.20 -48.22 -11.11
C GLN A 44 -5.37 -49.46 -10.84
N THR A 45 -6.02 -50.59 -10.83
CA THR A 45 -5.36 -51.88 -10.73
C THR A 45 -5.23 -52.46 -12.12
N VAL A 46 -3.99 -52.68 -12.55
CA VAL A 46 -3.70 -53.38 -13.81
C VAL A 46 -3.22 -54.79 -13.45
N ASN A 47 -3.99 -55.80 -13.87
CA ASN A 47 -3.59 -57.20 -13.71
C ASN A 47 -2.57 -57.54 -14.82
N LEU A 48 -1.43 -58.08 -14.42
CA LEU A 48 -0.40 -58.56 -15.31
C LEU A 48 -0.68 -60.05 -15.68
N ASP A 49 -0.29 -60.46 -16.87
CA ASP A 49 -0.54 -61.83 -17.40
C ASP A 49 0.15 -62.93 -16.57
N ASP A 50 1.06 -62.61 -15.71
CA ASP A 50 1.77 -63.49 -14.77
C ASP A 50 1.16 -63.61 -13.38
N GLY A 51 -0.08 -63.11 -13.20
CA GLY A 51 -0.82 -63.21 -11.93
C GLY A 51 -0.47 -62.15 -10.91
N GLY A 52 0.39 -61.17 -11.24
CA GLY A 52 0.68 -60.00 -10.43
C GLY A 52 -0.30 -58.85 -10.67
N ALA A 53 -0.66 -58.10 -9.59
CA ALA A 53 -1.45 -56.87 -9.69
C ALA A 53 -0.59 -55.67 -9.29
N VAL A 54 -0.47 -54.69 -10.16
CA VAL A 54 0.22 -53.42 -9.87
C VAL A 54 -0.83 -52.32 -9.71
N VAL A 55 -0.84 -51.68 -8.57
CA VAL A 55 -1.75 -50.56 -8.28
C VAL A 55 -1.04 -49.25 -8.59
N TYR A 56 -1.52 -48.54 -9.60
CA TYR A 56 -1.06 -47.18 -9.88
C TYR A 56 -1.96 -46.15 -9.26
N THR A 57 -1.39 -45.18 -8.60
CA THR A 57 -2.13 -43.97 -8.11
C THR A 57 -2.02 -42.90 -9.19
N THR A 58 -3.13 -42.56 -9.80
CA THR A 58 -3.24 -41.40 -10.70
C THR A 58 -3.98 -40.27 -10.03
N PHE A 59 -3.51 -39.03 -10.23
CA PHE A 59 -4.22 -37.88 -9.77
C PHE A 59 -5.44 -37.61 -10.68
N ASN A 60 -6.59 -37.32 -10.05
CA ASN A 60 -7.79 -36.92 -10.81
C ASN A 60 -7.59 -35.48 -11.33
N PRO A 61 -7.41 -35.26 -12.65
CA PRO A 61 -7.15 -33.93 -13.18
C PRO A 61 -8.29 -32.95 -12.97
N LEU A 62 -9.55 -33.44 -12.91
CA LEU A 62 -10.72 -32.59 -12.65
C LEU A 62 -10.73 -32.08 -11.21
N ALA A 63 -10.31 -32.90 -10.25
CA ALA A 63 -10.23 -32.48 -8.84
C ALA A 63 -9.10 -31.47 -8.62
N VAL A 64 -7.95 -31.64 -9.28
CA VAL A 64 -6.83 -30.69 -9.24
C VAL A 64 -7.25 -29.34 -9.85
N LEU A 65 -7.97 -29.34 -10.98
CA LEU A 65 -8.51 -28.15 -11.61
C LEU A 65 -9.55 -27.45 -10.71
N GLY A 66 -10.40 -28.21 -10.01
CA GLY A 66 -11.38 -27.69 -9.06
C GLY A 66 -10.71 -26.94 -7.90
N ILE A 67 -9.64 -27.50 -7.31
CA ILE A 67 -8.88 -26.87 -6.23
C ILE A 67 -8.16 -25.59 -6.72
N ALA A 68 -7.57 -25.64 -7.90
CA ALA A 68 -6.93 -24.45 -8.48
C ALA A 68 -7.94 -23.33 -8.75
N ALA A 69 -9.13 -23.65 -9.27
CA ALA A 69 -10.19 -22.69 -9.49
C ALA A 69 -10.71 -22.09 -8.17
N LEU A 70 -10.84 -22.91 -7.11
CA LEU A 70 -11.24 -22.44 -5.76
C LEU A 70 -10.19 -21.51 -5.16
N ALA A 71 -8.92 -21.86 -5.28
CA ALA A 71 -7.82 -21.02 -4.79
C ALA A 71 -7.79 -19.64 -5.49
N ILE A 72 -8.00 -19.61 -6.81
CA ILE A 72 -8.09 -18.36 -7.59
C ILE A 72 -9.31 -17.54 -7.16
N ALA A 73 -10.44 -18.17 -6.91
CA ALA A 73 -11.64 -17.48 -6.43
C ALA A 73 -11.46 -16.87 -5.03
N ILE A 74 -10.79 -17.59 -4.12
CA ILE A 74 -10.48 -17.09 -2.76
C ILE A 74 -9.51 -15.89 -2.83
N ILE A 75 -8.46 -15.98 -3.65
CA ILE A 75 -7.51 -14.88 -3.84
C ILE A 75 -8.21 -13.66 -4.44
N GLY A 76 -9.07 -13.86 -5.44
CA GLY A 76 -9.87 -12.80 -6.03
C GLY A 76 -10.82 -12.12 -5.02
N ALA A 77 -11.47 -12.90 -4.17
CA ALA A 77 -12.35 -12.39 -3.12
C ALA A 77 -11.57 -11.60 -2.04
N LEU A 78 -10.38 -12.06 -1.64
CA LEU A 78 -9.51 -11.36 -0.69
C LEU A 78 -8.99 -10.03 -1.27
N VAL A 79 -8.61 -10.01 -2.52
CA VAL A 79 -8.18 -8.79 -3.22
C VAL A 79 -9.33 -7.80 -3.35
N ALA A 80 -10.53 -8.26 -3.72
CA ALA A 80 -11.73 -7.43 -3.79
C ALA A 80 -12.12 -6.87 -2.41
N LEU A 81 -12.01 -7.66 -1.35
CA LEU A 81 -12.23 -7.23 0.03
C LEU A 81 -11.23 -6.14 0.45
N LEU A 82 -9.95 -6.32 0.15
CA LEU A 82 -8.89 -5.33 0.45
C LEU A 82 -9.13 -4.01 -0.31
N ILE A 83 -9.51 -4.08 -1.57
CA ILE A 83 -9.79 -2.90 -2.40
C ILE A 83 -11.04 -2.15 -1.89
N TRP A 84 -12.01 -2.85 -1.32
CA TRP A 84 -13.30 -2.25 -0.92
C TRP A 84 -13.34 -1.84 0.56
N VAL A 85 -12.75 -2.61 1.46
CA VAL A 85 -12.79 -2.37 2.92
C VAL A 85 -11.78 -1.32 3.36
N VAL A 86 -10.59 -1.30 2.77
CA VAL A 86 -9.54 -0.33 3.16
C VAL A 86 -9.97 1.12 2.93
N PRO A 87 -10.56 1.52 1.79
CA PRO A 87 -11.06 2.90 1.61
C PRO A 87 -12.26 3.24 2.50
N ALA A 88 -13.13 2.26 2.80
CA ALA A 88 -14.30 2.47 3.65
C ALA A 88 -13.94 2.71 5.12
N LEU A 89 -12.85 2.11 5.61
CA LEU A 89 -12.35 2.28 6.98
C LEU A 89 -11.54 3.57 7.17
N THR A 90 -10.97 4.12 6.10
CA THR A 90 -10.11 5.31 6.20
C THR A 90 -10.84 6.64 6.13
N GLY A 91 -12.17 6.67 5.89
CA GLY A 91 -13.04 7.85 6.05
C GLY A 91 -12.57 9.17 5.43
N ALA A 92 -11.62 9.12 4.50
CA ALA A 92 -10.98 10.30 3.95
C ALA A 92 -11.78 10.87 2.78
N GLY A 93 -12.18 12.10 2.90
CA GLY A 93 -12.68 12.92 1.80
C GLY A 93 -11.67 12.99 0.66
N ILE A 94 -11.94 12.22 -0.37
CA ILE A 94 -11.00 11.92 -1.43
C ILE A 94 -11.21 12.93 -2.56
N GLY A 95 -10.40 13.99 -2.56
CA GLY A 95 -10.20 14.85 -3.72
C GLY A 95 -9.40 14.16 -4.84
N LYS A 96 -9.26 14.82 -5.95
CA LYS A 96 -8.71 14.37 -7.26
C LYS A 96 -7.51 13.39 -7.28
N SER A 97 -6.77 13.20 -6.19
CA SER A 97 -5.65 12.26 -6.08
C SER A 97 -6.11 10.80 -5.99
N SER A 98 -7.28 10.55 -5.37
CA SER A 98 -7.89 9.21 -5.31
C SER A 98 -8.29 8.71 -6.69
N ASP A 99 -8.75 9.59 -7.56
CA ASP A 99 -9.10 9.23 -8.94
C ASP A 99 -7.89 8.67 -9.72
N ARG A 100 -6.70 9.19 -9.48
CA ARG A 100 -5.47 8.71 -10.14
C ARG A 100 -5.06 7.33 -9.66
N VAL A 101 -5.11 7.08 -8.35
CA VAL A 101 -4.81 5.77 -7.75
C VAL A 101 -5.83 4.73 -8.19
N THR A 102 -7.12 5.06 -8.16
CA THR A 102 -8.20 4.17 -8.61
C THR A 102 -8.05 3.84 -10.11
N LYS A 103 -7.69 4.82 -10.92
CA LYS A 103 -7.47 4.64 -12.36
C LYS A 103 -6.20 3.82 -12.66
N ALA A 104 -5.16 3.95 -11.85
CA ALA A 104 -3.95 3.14 -11.97
C ALA A 104 -4.22 1.68 -11.57
N ASN A 105 -4.96 1.44 -10.48
CA ASN A 105 -5.37 0.09 -10.07
C ASN A 105 -6.26 -0.59 -11.12
N SER A 106 -7.25 0.12 -11.68
CA SER A 106 -8.11 -0.45 -12.72
C SER A 106 -7.34 -0.80 -14.01
N ARG A 107 -6.29 -0.06 -14.33
CA ARG A 107 -5.40 -0.40 -15.44
C ARG A 107 -4.52 -1.61 -15.14
N LEU A 108 -4.01 -1.73 -13.92
CA LEU A 108 -3.25 -2.90 -13.47
C LEU A 108 -4.10 -4.17 -13.53
N ASP A 109 -5.35 -4.11 -13.07
CA ASP A 109 -6.31 -5.22 -13.16
C ASP A 109 -6.60 -5.60 -14.62
N GLY A 110 -6.69 -4.61 -15.50
CA GLY A 110 -6.84 -4.81 -16.95
C GLY A 110 -5.65 -5.54 -17.57
N GLU A 111 -4.42 -5.18 -17.21
CA GLU A 111 -3.20 -5.85 -17.71
C GLU A 111 -3.05 -7.27 -17.15
N LEU A 112 -3.38 -7.49 -15.88
CA LEU A 112 -3.42 -8.84 -15.29
C LEU A 112 -4.45 -9.74 -15.98
N ALA A 113 -5.65 -9.22 -16.29
CA ALA A 113 -6.66 -9.94 -17.04
C ALA A 113 -6.17 -10.29 -18.46
N ARG A 114 -5.42 -9.39 -19.12
CA ARG A 114 -4.82 -9.63 -20.44
C ARG A 114 -3.78 -10.75 -20.38
N VAL A 115 -2.87 -10.73 -19.40
CA VAL A 115 -1.88 -11.80 -19.19
C VAL A 115 -2.56 -13.15 -18.96
N LEU A 116 -3.61 -13.20 -18.12
CA LEU A 116 -4.38 -14.42 -17.87
C LEU A 116 -5.07 -14.92 -19.14
N ALA A 117 -5.59 -14.04 -19.99
CA ALA A 117 -6.19 -14.41 -21.25
C ALA A 117 -5.14 -15.03 -22.23
N LEU A 118 -3.95 -14.43 -22.32
CA LEU A 118 -2.85 -14.94 -23.12
C LEU A 118 -2.41 -16.35 -22.68
N VAL A 119 -2.26 -16.57 -21.38
CA VAL A 119 -1.92 -17.88 -20.81
C VAL A 119 -3.00 -18.90 -21.11
N ARG A 120 -4.29 -18.55 -20.96
CA ARG A 120 -5.41 -19.44 -21.31
C ARG A 120 -5.42 -19.83 -22.78
N THR A 121 -5.18 -18.86 -23.68
CA THR A 121 -5.10 -19.13 -25.12
C THR A 121 -3.96 -20.11 -25.44
N HIS A 122 -2.81 -19.95 -24.80
CA HIS A 122 -1.67 -20.86 -24.99
C HIS A 122 -1.96 -22.28 -24.47
N ILE A 123 -2.63 -22.41 -23.31
CA ILE A 123 -3.06 -23.72 -22.79
C ILE A 123 -4.06 -24.39 -23.74
N SER A 124 -5.02 -23.64 -24.27
CA SER A 124 -6.01 -24.16 -25.24
C SER A 124 -5.35 -24.59 -26.56
N SER A 125 -4.32 -23.89 -27.03
CA SER A 125 -3.50 -24.27 -28.19
C SER A 125 -2.79 -25.60 -27.95
N ASN A 126 -2.21 -25.81 -26.77
CA ASN A 126 -1.57 -27.06 -26.38
C ASN A 126 -2.55 -28.25 -26.27
N GLU A 127 -3.77 -27.99 -25.76
CA GLU A 127 -4.83 -29.04 -25.76
C GLU A 127 -5.28 -29.42 -27.17
N SER A 128 -5.39 -28.46 -28.07
CA SER A 128 -5.70 -28.69 -29.48
C SER A 128 -4.65 -29.53 -30.14
N TYR A 129 -3.36 -29.26 -29.84
CA TYR A 129 -2.21 -30.07 -30.29
C TYR A 129 -2.34 -31.53 -29.85
N ALA A 130 -2.59 -31.79 -28.57
CA ALA A 130 -2.75 -33.13 -28.04
C ALA A 130 -3.88 -33.90 -28.72
N LYS A 131 -5.01 -33.24 -29.02
CA LYS A 131 -6.14 -33.80 -29.75
C LYS A 131 -5.79 -34.11 -31.21
N SER A 132 -5.04 -33.24 -31.89
CA SER A 132 -4.57 -33.46 -33.26
C SER A 132 -3.67 -34.67 -33.35
N LEU A 133 -2.76 -34.86 -32.37
CA LEU A 133 -1.89 -36.04 -32.29
C LEU A 133 -2.70 -37.33 -32.07
N ALA A 134 -3.65 -37.33 -31.14
CA ALA A 134 -4.51 -38.49 -30.87
C ALA A 134 -5.35 -38.90 -32.11
N ASN A 135 -5.90 -37.91 -32.83
CA ASN A 135 -6.65 -38.12 -34.06
C ASN A 135 -5.76 -38.67 -35.20
N ALA A 136 -4.50 -38.20 -35.29
CA ALA A 136 -3.53 -38.73 -36.26
C ALA A 136 -3.23 -40.20 -36.00
N GLN A 137 -3.02 -40.58 -34.73
CA GLN A 137 -2.78 -41.97 -34.33
C GLN A 137 -3.92 -42.90 -34.76
N HIS A 138 -5.20 -42.48 -34.60
CA HIS A 138 -6.35 -43.25 -35.05
C HIS A 138 -6.46 -43.42 -36.57
N ARG A 139 -6.05 -42.42 -37.36
CA ARG A 139 -6.13 -42.45 -38.83
C ARG A 139 -5.04 -43.29 -39.49
N LEU A 140 -3.98 -43.61 -38.76
CA LEU A 140 -2.82 -44.36 -39.29
C LEU A 140 -3.03 -45.89 -39.31
N ALA A 141 -4.04 -46.40 -38.62
CA ALA A 141 -4.28 -47.84 -38.46
C ALA A 141 -4.55 -48.61 -39.76
N GLY A 142 -4.65 -47.93 -40.90
CA GLY A 142 -4.88 -48.59 -42.21
C GLY A 142 -3.80 -48.36 -43.28
N LEU A 143 -2.70 -47.71 -42.95
CA LEU A 143 -1.62 -47.35 -43.89
C LEU A 143 -0.38 -48.31 -43.74
N SER A 144 0.43 -48.40 -44.78
CA SER A 144 1.73 -49.13 -44.67
C SER A 144 2.68 -48.40 -43.70
N GLU A 145 3.58 -49.15 -43.07
CA GLU A 145 4.53 -48.63 -42.05
C GLU A 145 5.32 -47.40 -42.54
N ALA A 146 5.76 -47.42 -43.79
CA ALA A 146 6.52 -46.32 -44.39
C ALA A 146 5.67 -45.07 -44.64
N GLU A 147 4.38 -45.22 -45.00
CA GLU A 147 3.42 -44.11 -45.17
C GLU A 147 2.99 -43.53 -43.83
N GLN A 148 2.79 -44.37 -42.81
CA GLN A 148 2.50 -43.95 -41.44
C GLN A 148 3.59 -43.03 -40.89
N VAL A 149 4.85 -43.44 -41.00
CA VAL A 149 6.01 -42.65 -40.54
C VAL A 149 6.08 -41.32 -41.29
N ARG A 150 5.85 -41.30 -42.60
CA ARG A 150 5.91 -40.06 -43.40
C ARG A 150 4.83 -39.05 -43.00
N VAL A 151 3.60 -39.52 -42.76
CA VAL A 151 2.47 -38.69 -42.33
C VAL A 151 2.72 -38.13 -40.91
N ILE A 152 3.18 -39.01 -40.00
CA ILE A 152 3.50 -38.58 -38.63
C ILE A 152 4.58 -37.49 -38.63
N VAL A 153 5.69 -37.71 -39.33
CA VAL A 153 6.80 -36.74 -39.38
C VAL A 153 6.36 -35.42 -39.97
N SER A 154 5.60 -35.39 -41.07
CA SER A 154 5.10 -34.17 -41.66
C SER A 154 4.14 -33.40 -40.74
N LEU A 155 3.29 -34.11 -40.01
CA LEU A 155 2.37 -33.53 -39.02
C LEU A 155 3.14 -32.95 -37.85
N LEU A 156 4.13 -33.65 -37.32
CA LEU A 156 4.98 -33.19 -36.22
C LEU A 156 5.79 -31.94 -36.62
N ILE A 157 6.30 -31.87 -37.83
CA ILE A 157 7.02 -30.69 -38.34
C ILE A 157 6.08 -29.47 -38.41
N ALA A 158 4.89 -29.66 -39.02
CA ALA A 158 3.92 -28.58 -39.16
C ALA A 158 3.44 -28.03 -37.80
N GLU A 159 3.11 -28.93 -36.86
CA GLU A 159 2.66 -28.53 -35.53
C GLU A 159 3.79 -27.96 -34.66
N ASN A 160 5.01 -28.44 -34.81
CA ASN A 160 6.18 -27.87 -34.11
C ASN A 160 6.47 -26.45 -34.60
N GLU A 161 6.34 -26.16 -35.89
CA GLU A 161 6.50 -24.81 -36.42
C GLU A 161 5.39 -23.87 -35.94
N ARG A 162 4.14 -24.36 -35.89
CA ARG A 162 3.01 -23.56 -35.31
C ARG A 162 3.24 -23.26 -33.84
N MET A 163 3.63 -24.26 -33.04
CA MET A 163 3.92 -24.08 -31.62
C MET A 163 5.08 -23.09 -31.42
N ARG A 164 6.09 -23.10 -32.27
CA ARG A 164 7.21 -22.17 -32.25
C ARG A 164 6.75 -20.73 -32.46
N VAL A 165 5.85 -20.47 -33.42
CA VAL A 165 5.28 -19.16 -33.70
C VAL A 165 4.43 -18.70 -32.51
N ASP A 166 3.49 -19.53 -32.04
CA ASP A 166 2.63 -19.22 -30.89
C ASP A 166 3.44 -18.91 -29.63
N SER A 167 4.52 -19.65 -29.38
CA SER A 167 5.43 -19.42 -28.25
C SER A 167 6.19 -18.12 -28.38
N THR A 168 6.64 -17.76 -29.59
CA THR A 168 7.34 -16.49 -29.84
C THR A 168 6.43 -15.30 -29.60
N ASP A 169 5.19 -15.39 -30.08
CA ASP A 169 4.18 -14.34 -29.89
C ASP A 169 3.80 -14.21 -28.41
N LEU A 170 3.68 -15.33 -27.69
CA LEU A 170 3.43 -15.31 -26.24
C LEU A 170 4.55 -14.59 -25.49
N VAL A 171 5.82 -14.94 -25.77
CA VAL A 171 6.98 -14.29 -25.13
C VAL A 171 6.98 -12.80 -25.37
N LYS A 172 6.74 -12.35 -26.61
CA LYS A 172 6.67 -10.94 -26.96
C LYS A 172 5.56 -10.21 -26.19
N ASN A 173 4.35 -10.79 -26.18
CA ASN A 173 3.21 -10.20 -25.46
C ASN A 173 3.44 -10.13 -23.94
N LEU A 174 4.10 -11.13 -23.35
CA LEU A 174 4.48 -11.13 -21.94
C LEU A 174 5.52 -10.04 -21.63
N GLU A 175 6.46 -9.82 -22.53
CA GLU A 175 7.49 -8.79 -22.39
C GLU A 175 6.89 -7.37 -22.46
N ASP A 176 5.95 -7.16 -23.38
CA ASP A 176 5.21 -5.91 -23.49
C ASP A 176 4.32 -5.65 -22.25
N SER A 177 3.61 -6.67 -21.76
CA SER A 177 2.82 -6.58 -20.53
C SER A 177 3.70 -6.28 -19.30
N ARG A 178 4.89 -6.88 -19.22
CA ARG A 178 5.85 -6.60 -18.15
C ARG A 178 6.30 -5.15 -18.16
N LYS A 179 6.60 -4.57 -19.34
CA LYS A 179 6.96 -3.14 -19.45
C LYS A 179 5.83 -2.22 -19.02
N GLN A 180 4.59 -2.57 -19.40
CA GLN A 180 3.41 -1.79 -18.98
C GLN A 180 3.19 -1.84 -17.47
N ILE A 181 3.31 -3.00 -16.85
CA ILE A 181 3.21 -3.16 -15.38
C ILE A 181 4.26 -2.33 -14.67
N GLU A 182 5.50 -2.31 -15.15
CA GLU A 182 6.57 -1.49 -14.57
C GLU A 182 6.26 0.00 -14.66
N THR A 183 5.81 0.46 -15.82
CA THR A 183 5.38 1.87 -16.00
C THR A 183 4.23 2.25 -15.06
N LEU A 184 3.25 1.36 -14.89
CA LEU A 184 2.13 1.56 -13.98
C LEU A 184 2.57 1.59 -12.51
N ARG A 185 3.54 0.75 -12.12
CA ARG A 185 4.12 0.77 -10.77
C ARG A 185 4.81 2.09 -10.46
N VAL A 186 5.61 2.60 -11.38
CA VAL A 186 6.26 3.91 -11.22
C VAL A 186 5.20 5.01 -11.06
N SER A 187 4.21 5.06 -11.96
CA SER A 187 3.13 6.05 -11.89
C SER A 187 2.29 5.94 -10.60
N LEU A 188 2.09 4.73 -10.08
CA LEU A 188 1.38 4.50 -8.82
C LEU A 188 2.22 4.98 -7.63
N SER A 189 3.54 4.73 -7.64
CA SER A 189 4.46 5.21 -6.61
C SER A 189 4.49 6.74 -6.56
N GLU A 190 4.62 7.40 -7.70
CA GLU A 190 4.57 8.86 -7.82
C GLU A 190 3.23 9.42 -7.32
N ALA A 191 2.11 8.77 -7.71
CA ALA A 191 0.79 9.18 -7.22
C ALA A 191 0.63 8.99 -5.70
N GLN A 192 1.23 7.96 -5.12
CA GLN A 192 1.23 7.71 -3.68
C GLN A 192 2.11 8.72 -2.92
N GLU A 193 3.26 9.10 -3.45
CA GLU A 193 4.10 10.14 -2.88
C GLU A 193 3.36 11.48 -2.79
N HIS A 194 2.65 11.87 -3.85
CA HIS A 194 1.81 13.07 -3.83
C HIS A 194 0.66 13.02 -2.81
N VAL A 195 0.18 11.82 -2.45
CA VAL A 195 -0.86 11.62 -1.41
C VAL A 195 -0.30 11.85 0.00
N LEU A 196 1.01 11.72 0.20
CA LEU A 196 1.67 11.89 1.49
C LEU A 196 2.25 13.28 1.71
N GLN A 197 2.26 14.14 0.70
CA GLN A 197 2.77 15.50 0.81
C GLN A 197 1.66 16.53 1.05
N ASP A 198 1.99 17.62 1.75
CA ASP A 198 1.15 18.80 1.83
C ASP A 198 1.33 19.66 0.56
N PRO A 199 0.25 19.98 -0.17
CA PRO A 199 0.34 20.65 -1.47
C PRO A 199 0.86 22.10 -1.37
N LEU A 200 0.82 22.72 -0.21
CA LEU A 200 1.29 24.11 -0.01
C LEU A 200 2.80 24.15 0.27
N THR A 201 3.29 23.25 1.10
CA THR A 201 4.65 23.28 1.65
C THR A 201 5.59 22.26 1.04
N GLY A 202 5.06 21.17 0.48
CA GLY A 202 5.85 20.05 -0.04
C GLY A 202 6.34 19.06 1.02
N VAL A 203 6.31 19.40 2.34
CA VAL A 203 6.63 18.46 3.42
C VAL A 203 5.53 17.40 3.56
N GLY A 204 5.74 16.40 4.42
CA GLY A 204 4.72 15.40 4.69
C GLY A 204 3.41 16.01 5.19
N ASN A 205 2.30 15.37 4.89
CA ASN A 205 1.00 15.72 5.44
C ASN A 205 0.67 14.86 6.67
N ARG A 206 -0.53 15.02 7.26
CA ARG A 206 -0.98 14.26 8.44
C ARG A 206 -0.93 12.74 8.22
N ARG A 207 -1.21 12.26 7.02
CA ARG A 207 -1.12 10.82 6.71
C ARG A 207 0.32 10.32 6.70
N ALA A 208 1.25 11.13 6.19
CA ALA A 208 2.67 10.84 6.28
C ALA A 208 3.15 10.79 7.74
N PHE A 209 2.60 11.68 8.61
CA PHE A 209 2.85 11.65 10.04
C PHE A 209 2.45 10.31 10.67
N ASP A 210 1.22 9.84 10.43
CA ASP A 210 0.70 8.61 11.03
C ASP A 210 1.58 7.41 10.65
N MET A 211 1.97 7.31 9.37
CA MET A 211 2.85 6.24 8.89
C MET A 211 4.27 6.33 9.48
N ALA A 212 4.88 7.51 9.47
CA ALA A 212 6.22 7.71 9.99
C ALA A 212 6.29 7.48 11.51
N MET A 213 5.26 7.89 12.24
CA MET A 213 5.17 7.70 13.69
C MET A 213 5.05 6.22 14.06
N GLN A 214 4.19 5.46 13.38
CA GLN A 214 4.08 4.01 13.62
C GLN A 214 5.42 3.30 13.39
N LYS A 215 6.10 3.64 12.29
CA LYS A 215 7.42 3.10 11.98
C LYS A 215 8.45 3.45 13.06
N ALA A 216 8.52 4.73 13.42
CA ALA A 216 9.49 5.22 14.41
C ALA A 216 9.29 4.60 15.81
N ILE A 217 8.02 4.42 16.25
CA ILE A 217 7.69 3.74 17.51
C ILE A 217 8.09 2.27 17.45
N GLY A 218 7.83 1.58 16.33
CA GLY A 218 8.23 0.19 16.13
C GLY A 218 9.75 0.02 16.25
N GLU A 219 10.53 0.83 15.55
CA GLU A 219 12.00 0.82 15.60
C GLU A 219 12.52 1.17 16.99
N ALA A 220 12.01 2.23 17.63
CA ALA A 220 12.39 2.64 18.97
C ALA A 220 12.13 1.56 20.02
N SER A 221 11.01 0.85 19.91
CA SER A 221 10.65 -0.24 20.83
C SER A 221 11.54 -1.47 20.64
N GLN A 222 11.88 -1.84 19.40
CA GLN A 222 12.69 -3.01 19.09
C GLN A 222 14.16 -2.80 19.41
N GLU A 223 14.70 -1.63 19.04
CA GLU A 223 16.13 -1.32 19.19
C GLU A 223 16.45 -0.63 20.51
N HIS A 224 15.45 -0.31 21.35
CA HIS A 224 15.59 0.43 22.61
C HIS A 224 16.28 1.80 22.41
N LEU A 225 16.02 2.43 21.26
CA LEU A 225 16.59 3.73 20.90
C LEU A 225 15.64 4.86 21.30
N PRO A 226 16.18 6.04 21.65
CA PRO A 226 15.35 7.19 21.95
C PRO A 226 14.59 7.65 20.70
N LEU A 227 13.37 8.10 20.91
CA LEU A 227 12.53 8.74 19.90
C LEU A 227 11.87 9.96 20.53
N THR A 228 11.92 11.09 19.87
CA THR A 228 11.30 12.32 20.37
C THR A 228 10.41 12.93 19.32
N LEU A 229 9.24 13.41 19.75
CA LEU A 229 8.30 14.17 18.95
C LEU A 229 8.35 15.63 19.36
N VAL A 230 8.37 16.52 18.36
CA VAL A 230 8.22 17.96 18.52
C VAL A 230 6.95 18.37 17.76
N ILE A 231 6.02 19.05 18.43
CA ILE A 231 4.88 19.72 17.79
C ILE A 231 5.10 21.21 17.89
N CYS A 232 4.90 21.95 16.82
CA CYS A 232 5.10 23.39 16.79
C CYS A 232 4.00 24.10 16.00
N ASP A 233 3.81 25.39 16.34
CA ASP A 233 2.73 26.21 15.81
C ASP A 233 3.20 27.66 15.68
N ILE A 234 2.78 28.33 14.61
CA ILE A 234 3.11 29.73 14.34
C ILE A 234 2.32 30.64 15.25
N ASP A 235 2.99 31.40 16.07
CA ASP A 235 2.36 32.29 17.03
C ASP A 235 1.55 33.40 16.36
N HIS A 236 0.30 33.57 16.81
CA HIS A 236 -0.60 34.63 16.33
C HIS A 236 -0.89 34.59 14.82
N PHE A 237 -0.80 33.43 14.16
CA PHE A 237 -0.97 33.27 12.71
C PHE A 237 -2.31 33.82 12.21
N LYS A 238 -3.40 33.61 12.94
CA LYS A 238 -4.72 34.18 12.60
C LYS A 238 -4.65 35.69 12.46
N ARG A 239 -3.94 36.41 13.37
CA ARG A 239 -3.82 37.89 13.30
C ARG A 239 -3.09 38.32 12.03
N VAL A 240 -2.13 37.53 11.57
CA VAL A 240 -1.41 37.78 10.31
C VAL A 240 -2.37 37.63 9.13
N ASN A 241 -3.15 36.57 9.08
CA ASN A 241 -4.15 36.36 8.03
C ASN A 241 -5.20 37.48 8.02
N ASP A 242 -5.68 37.89 9.20
CA ASP A 242 -6.66 38.95 9.33
C ASP A 242 -6.12 40.34 8.88
N ALA A 243 -4.82 40.59 9.10
CA ALA A 243 -4.16 41.82 8.73
C ALA A 243 -3.65 41.92 7.28
N PHE A 244 -3.18 40.79 6.71
CA PHE A 244 -2.43 40.76 5.45
C PHE A 244 -3.04 39.83 4.39
N GLY A 245 -4.10 39.09 4.75
CA GLY A 245 -4.76 38.12 3.86
C GLY A 245 -4.08 36.75 3.84
N HIS A 246 -4.83 35.75 3.37
CA HIS A 246 -4.41 34.35 3.34
C HIS A 246 -3.19 34.08 2.46
N GLN A 247 -2.99 34.86 1.39
CA GLN A 247 -1.81 34.69 0.52
C GLN A 247 -0.49 34.96 1.26
N VAL A 248 -0.48 35.97 2.13
CA VAL A 248 0.67 36.27 2.98
C VAL A 248 0.86 35.18 4.04
N GLY A 249 -0.24 34.69 4.62
CA GLY A 249 -0.22 33.54 5.51
C GLY A 249 0.39 32.30 4.87
N ASP A 250 0.01 31.99 3.65
CA ASP A 250 0.56 30.86 2.88
C ASP A 250 2.07 30.97 2.67
N GLU A 251 2.58 32.18 2.37
CA GLU A 251 4.03 32.41 2.25
C GLU A 251 4.76 32.26 3.59
N ILE A 252 4.13 32.62 4.71
CA ILE A 252 4.67 32.39 6.05
C ILE A 252 4.74 30.90 6.37
N ILE A 253 3.71 30.14 6.05
CA ILE A 253 3.69 28.68 6.23
C ILE A 253 4.81 28.04 5.40
N LYS A 254 4.96 28.41 4.12
CA LYS A 254 6.07 27.93 3.27
C LYS A 254 7.44 28.32 3.81
N MET A 255 7.58 29.53 4.34
CA MET A 255 8.83 29.98 4.96
C MET A 255 9.15 29.19 6.21
N PHE A 256 8.17 28.92 7.07
CA PHE A 256 8.34 28.15 8.30
C PHE A 256 8.73 26.69 7.99
N SER A 257 8.04 26.06 7.04
CA SER A 257 8.38 24.70 6.54
C SER A 257 9.85 24.63 6.12
N ARG A 258 10.34 25.55 5.27
CA ARG A 258 11.76 25.59 4.84
C ARG A 258 12.73 25.81 6.02
N VAL A 259 12.34 26.58 7.03
CA VAL A 259 13.16 26.78 8.23
C VAL A 259 13.26 25.48 9.03
N ILE A 260 12.16 24.73 9.16
CA ILE A 260 12.16 23.43 9.82
C ILE A 260 13.04 22.45 9.06
N GLU A 261 12.85 22.30 7.74
CA GLU A 261 13.65 21.39 6.89
C GLU A 261 15.16 21.69 7.00
N ALA A 262 15.55 22.97 6.95
CA ALA A 262 16.94 23.37 7.14
C ALA A 262 17.47 23.14 8.57
N GLY A 263 16.58 22.97 9.54
CA GLY A 263 16.88 22.78 10.95
C GLY A 263 16.88 21.31 11.40
N ILE A 264 16.61 20.34 10.51
CA ILE A 264 16.60 18.90 10.81
C ILE A 264 17.67 18.19 9.98
N ARG A 265 17.99 16.94 10.32
CA ARG A 265 18.97 16.10 9.61
C ARG A 265 18.28 15.06 8.73
N ASP A 266 19.05 14.42 7.87
CA ASP A 266 18.59 13.25 7.14
C ASP A 266 18.15 12.14 8.12
N GLY A 267 16.96 11.56 7.88
CA GLY A 267 16.35 10.58 8.75
C GLY A 267 15.34 11.16 9.76
N ASP A 268 15.32 12.48 10.00
CA ASP A 268 14.23 13.14 10.70
C ASP A 268 13.06 13.38 9.73
N THR A 269 11.85 13.45 10.26
CA THR A 269 10.64 13.64 9.42
C THR A 269 9.90 14.89 9.86
N VAL A 270 9.61 15.80 8.93
CA VAL A 270 8.73 16.94 9.15
C VAL A 270 7.43 16.77 8.38
N VAL A 271 6.32 17.13 9.03
CA VAL A 271 5.00 17.11 8.43
C VAL A 271 4.21 18.34 8.82
N ARG A 272 3.32 18.77 7.93
CA ARG A 272 2.27 19.74 8.28
C ARG A 272 1.09 19.01 8.90
N TYR A 273 0.92 19.18 10.20
CA TYR A 273 -0.05 18.44 11.01
C TYR A 273 -1.44 19.09 11.01
N GLY A 274 -1.48 20.42 10.93
CA GLY A 274 -2.69 21.25 10.87
C GLY A 274 -2.52 22.46 9.94
N GLY A 275 -3.38 23.44 10.05
CA GLY A 275 -3.32 24.65 9.23
C GLY A 275 -2.00 25.42 9.34
N GLU A 276 -1.58 25.70 10.58
CA GLU A 276 -0.36 26.42 10.97
C GLU A 276 0.55 25.58 11.86
N GLU A 277 0.18 24.30 12.08
CA GLU A 277 0.85 23.35 12.96
C GLU A 277 1.73 22.39 12.18
N PHE A 278 2.93 22.14 12.72
CA PHE A 278 3.88 21.17 12.19
C PHE A 278 4.28 20.18 13.27
N ALA A 279 4.59 18.95 12.84
CA ALA A 279 5.17 17.93 13.70
C ALA A 279 6.51 17.46 13.14
N ILE A 280 7.47 17.22 14.02
CA ILE A 280 8.81 16.77 13.69
C ILE A 280 9.09 15.49 14.48
N ILE A 281 9.31 14.40 13.78
CA ILE A 281 9.66 13.10 14.36
C ILE A 281 11.19 13.00 14.30
N LEU A 282 11.81 12.80 15.46
CA LEU A 282 13.26 12.74 15.62
C LEU A 282 13.68 11.35 16.13
N PRO A 283 13.88 10.37 15.23
CA PRO A 283 14.40 9.06 15.60
C PRO A 283 15.83 9.18 16.14
N LYS A 284 16.18 8.31 17.10
CA LYS A 284 17.52 8.26 17.71
C LYS A 284 17.96 9.61 18.33
N ALA A 285 16.98 10.40 18.80
CA ALA A 285 17.20 11.65 19.50
C ALA A 285 16.50 11.59 20.87
N ASP A 286 17.24 11.89 21.91
CA ASP A 286 16.71 12.11 23.24
C ASP A 286 16.05 13.50 23.36
N GLN A 287 15.46 13.75 24.49
CA GLN A 287 14.71 14.97 24.75
C GLN A 287 15.60 16.24 24.69
N GLU A 288 16.84 16.19 25.15
CA GLU A 288 17.76 17.35 25.13
C GLU A 288 18.23 17.63 23.70
N ALA A 289 18.56 16.62 22.93
CA ALA A 289 18.89 16.79 21.51
C ALA A 289 17.71 17.39 20.74
N ALA A 290 16.50 16.89 20.98
CA ALA A 290 15.28 17.42 20.35
C ALA A 290 14.99 18.87 20.75
N LYS A 291 15.22 19.23 22.01
CA LYS A 291 15.10 20.62 22.49
C LYS A 291 16.10 21.55 21.77
N HIS A 292 17.33 21.11 21.56
CA HIS A 292 18.31 21.87 20.80
C HIS A 292 17.88 22.08 19.33
N VAL A 293 17.32 21.05 18.69
CA VAL A 293 16.75 21.17 17.34
C VAL A 293 15.62 22.19 17.32
N ALA A 294 14.66 22.07 18.24
CA ALA A 294 13.51 22.99 18.35
C ALA A 294 13.95 24.44 18.60
N GLU A 295 14.91 24.68 19.50
CA GLU A 295 15.46 26.02 19.76
C GLU A 295 16.22 26.60 18.56
N ARG A 296 16.94 25.78 17.80
CA ARG A 296 17.59 26.19 16.55
C ARG A 296 16.56 26.67 15.53
N ILE A 297 15.48 25.89 15.32
CA ILE A 297 14.40 26.24 14.41
C ILE A 297 13.67 27.49 14.89
N ARG A 298 13.34 27.59 16.18
CA ARG A 298 12.68 28.75 16.78
C ARG A 298 13.45 30.03 16.50
N ARG A 299 14.74 30.06 16.82
CA ARG A 299 15.62 31.22 16.61
C ARG A 299 15.79 31.57 15.13
N ALA A 300 15.92 30.54 14.28
CA ALA A 300 16.03 30.75 12.85
C ALA A 300 14.77 31.37 12.26
N PHE A 301 13.57 30.98 12.74
CA PHE A 301 12.30 31.56 12.32
C PHE A 301 12.10 32.98 12.87
N GLU A 302 12.37 33.21 14.15
CA GLU A 302 12.32 34.53 14.81
C GLU A 302 13.16 35.60 14.09
N ASN A 303 14.29 35.19 13.51
CA ASN A 303 15.21 36.08 12.77
C ASN A 303 14.77 36.34 11.31
N LYS A 304 13.72 35.66 10.83
CA LYS A 304 13.19 35.91 9.48
C LYS A 304 12.44 37.24 9.42
N LYS A 305 12.67 37.97 8.34
CA LYS A 305 11.95 39.21 8.03
C LYS A 305 11.19 39.00 6.75
N LEU A 306 9.87 39.17 6.78
CA LEU A 306 9.02 39.12 5.61
C LEU A 306 8.59 40.55 5.24
N THR A 307 8.81 40.90 3.98
CA THR A 307 8.33 42.16 3.39
C THR A 307 7.43 41.82 2.21
N ILE A 308 6.24 42.38 2.21
CA ILE A 308 5.26 42.20 1.12
C ILE A 308 5.77 43.02 -0.08
N ARG A 309 6.07 42.35 -1.20
CA ARG A 309 6.70 42.99 -2.38
C ARG A 309 5.84 44.09 -2.99
N GLU A 310 4.53 43.92 -3.00
CA GLU A 310 3.57 44.82 -3.65
C GLU A 310 3.43 46.15 -2.89
N THR A 311 3.44 46.10 -1.57
CA THR A 311 3.20 47.28 -0.70
C THR A 311 4.47 47.77 0.01
N ASN A 312 5.57 47.04 -0.10
CA ASN A 312 6.81 47.23 0.67
C ASN A 312 6.61 47.24 2.19
N GLN A 313 5.46 46.68 2.64
CA GLN A 313 5.07 46.63 4.04
C GLN A 313 5.76 45.48 4.76
N LYS A 314 6.31 45.74 5.96
CA LYS A 314 6.92 44.70 6.80
C LYS A 314 5.82 44.01 7.61
N VAL A 315 5.83 42.64 7.60
CA VAL A 315 4.85 41.85 8.37
C VAL A 315 5.14 41.87 9.88
N GLY A 316 6.30 42.34 10.29
CA GLY A 316 6.73 42.32 11.68
C GLY A 316 7.51 41.07 12.05
N GLN A 317 7.71 40.87 13.35
CA GLN A 317 8.42 39.69 13.86
C GLN A 317 7.49 38.47 13.87
N LEU A 318 7.91 37.37 13.30
CA LEU A 318 7.21 36.10 13.30
C LEU A 318 7.89 35.17 14.31
N THR A 319 7.08 34.52 15.15
CA THR A 319 7.57 33.56 16.14
C THR A 319 6.79 32.26 16.08
N ALA A 320 7.32 31.21 16.68
CA ALA A 320 6.63 29.94 16.83
C ALA A 320 6.90 29.34 18.22
N SER A 321 5.92 28.60 18.72
CA SER A 321 5.99 27.87 19.97
C SER A 321 6.15 26.38 19.72
N PHE A 322 6.86 25.68 20.60
CA PHE A 322 7.26 24.28 20.44
C PHE A 322 6.98 23.49 21.71
N GLY A 323 6.37 22.31 21.54
CA GLY A 323 6.19 21.30 22.58
C GLY A 323 7.00 20.05 22.25
N VAL A 324 7.83 19.58 23.18
CA VAL A 324 8.73 18.45 23.02
C VAL A 324 8.37 17.34 23.99
N ALA A 325 8.23 16.12 23.48
CA ALA A 325 7.99 14.93 24.29
C ALA A 325 8.79 13.73 23.77
N GLN A 326 9.51 13.04 24.67
CA GLN A 326 10.22 11.82 24.35
C GLN A 326 9.29 10.60 24.51
N PHE A 327 9.40 9.66 23.60
CA PHE A 327 8.75 8.36 23.66
C PHE A 327 9.18 7.57 24.91
N ARG A 328 8.24 6.88 25.51
CA ARG A 328 8.46 6.00 26.67
C ARG A 328 8.03 4.58 26.31
N PRO A 329 8.75 3.55 26.79
CA PRO A 329 8.31 2.18 26.57
C PRO A 329 6.85 1.96 26.99
N GLY A 330 6.05 1.42 26.08
CA GLY A 330 4.62 1.20 26.29
C GLY A 330 3.70 2.32 25.82
N ASP A 331 4.24 3.45 25.34
CA ASP A 331 3.43 4.48 24.70
C ASP A 331 2.87 4.00 23.36
N ASP A 332 1.66 4.45 23.05
CA ASP A 332 1.17 4.52 21.68
C ASP A 332 1.43 5.92 21.08
N ALA A 333 1.17 6.06 19.78
CA ALA A 333 1.32 7.33 19.09
C ALA A 333 0.48 8.45 19.70
N SER A 334 -0.73 8.12 20.17
CA SER A 334 -1.67 9.09 20.77
C SER A 334 -1.13 9.66 22.09
N ALA A 335 -0.57 8.82 22.94
CA ALA A 335 -0.01 9.23 24.22
C ALA A 335 1.19 10.18 24.02
N LEU A 336 2.06 9.86 23.04
CA LEU A 336 3.21 10.71 22.72
C LEU A 336 2.78 12.06 22.15
N VAL A 337 1.81 12.07 21.23
CA VAL A 337 1.22 13.30 20.67
C VAL A 337 0.59 14.15 21.77
N GLN A 338 -0.21 13.56 22.64
CA GLN A 338 -0.87 14.29 23.73
C GLN A 338 0.14 14.97 24.67
N ARG A 339 1.26 14.32 24.95
CA ARG A 339 2.33 14.93 25.78
C ARG A 339 3.01 16.10 25.08
N ALA A 340 3.30 15.97 23.78
CA ALA A 340 3.89 17.05 23.00
C ALA A 340 2.93 18.24 22.88
N ASP A 341 1.65 17.98 22.62
CA ASP A 341 0.59 19.00 22.57
C ASP A 341 0.42 19.74 23.91
N THR A 342 0.43 19.03 25.03
CA THR A 342 0.38 19.64 26.36
C THR A 342 1.54 20.63 26.53
N LYS A 343 2.75 20.27 26.07
CA LYS A 343 3.90 21.16 26.15
C LYS A 343 3.84 22.32 25.16
N LEU A 344 3.28 22.13 23.98
CA LEU A 344 3.00 23.24 23.07
C LEU A 344 2.02 24.24 23.71
N TYR A 345 0.99 23.76 24.36
CA TYR A 345 0.07 24.60 25.11
C TYR A 345 0.76 25.37 26.25
N ASP A 346 1.64 24.69 27.03
CA ASP A 346 2.44 25.33 28.08
C ASP A 346 3.34 26.44 27.48
N ALA A 347 3.99 26.21 26.34
CA ALA A 347 4.80 27.21 25.64
C ALA A 347 3.97 28.44 25.24
N LYS A 348 2.78 28.21 24.66
CA LYS A 348 1.85 29.27 24.27
C LYS A 348 1.35 30.06 25.48
N SER A 349 1.01 29.38 26.57
CA SER A 349 0.48 30.02 27.81
C SER A 349 1.56 30.78 28.56
N ALA A 350 2.80 30.34 28.54
CA ALA A 350 3.93 31.01 29.19
C ALA A 350 4.47 32.24 28.45
N GLY A 351 3.80 32.71 27.38
CA GLY A 351 4.17 33.91 26.62
C GLY A 351 4.71 33.67 25.23
N ARG A 352 4.53 32.47 24.68
CA ARG A 352 4.89 32.08 23.30
C ARG A 352 6.40 32.16 23.01
N ASN A 353 6.77 32.00 21.75
CA ASN A 353 8.17 32.09 21.24
C ASN A 353 9.17 31.31 22.09
N ARG A 354 8.85 30.06 22.41
CA ARG A 354 9.68 29.20 23.28
C ARG A 354 9.48 27.72 23.02
N VAL A 355 10.39 26.96 23.56
CA VAL A 355 10.35 25.51 23.61
C VAL A 355 10.00 25.06 25.02
N ALA A 356 8.91 24.29 25.18
CA ALA A 356 8.57 23.61 26.42
C ALA A 356 8.78 22.11 26.28
N VAL A 357 9.32 21.49 27.33
CA VAL A 357 9.77 20.09 27.32
C VAL A 357 9.02 19.30 28.39
N PHE A 358 8.55 18.09 28.05
CA PHE A 358 7.82 17.26 29.01
C PHE A 358 8.76 16.67 30.06
N GLY A 359 8.46 16.94 31.34
CA GLY A 359 9.25 16.40 32.47
C GLY A 359 10.43 17.26 32.90
N ALA A 360 10.70 18.40 32.27
CA ALA A 360 11.55 19.43 32.86
C ALA A 360 10.73 20.15 33.94
N SER A 361 10.81 19.65 35.17
CA SER A 361 10.35 20.43 36.33
C SER A 361 11.30 21.62 36.46
N GLY A 362 10.76 22.84 36.24
CA GLY A 362 11.43 24.08 36.59
C GLY A 362 11.43 24.28 38.09
#